data_83ef3b7962c3375f5e60f53b78b124ee
#
_entry.id   83ef3b7962c3375f5e60f53b78b124ee
#
_cell.length_a   1.000
_cell.length_b   1.000
_cell.length_c   1.000
_cell.angle_alpha   90.00
_cell.angle_beta   90.00
_cell.angle_gamma   90.00
#
_symmetry.space_group_name_H-M   'P 1'
#
loop_
_entity.id
_entity.type
_entity.pdbx_description
1 polymer ?
#
loop_
_entity_poly.entity_id
_entity_poly.type
_entity_poly.pdbx_seq_one_letter_code
_entity_poly.pdbx_strand_id
1 'polypeptide(L)'
;MTLPEVKDYFSQYLGEDKVIVRDSERYTPTNPFNQALTQRYDINTPHDGEHTYLSADGETIAIVRRYNVRDANGDIITDTHGKPKKEFRQYVPNNPTPKMPEIRPLYNIPNIISSDRIIWVEGEKCADALNQMGFTATCHMGGAGMLSKNSAPNYDFSPLNGKEVIIWPDHDKSGKRVAELVQQLSLQANAKSVTMLTPPIGKPEKWDAFDAISENFNVREFLNDASHKAQKSVNLLDDSLLVSRFDHNAPEQKFLIGNIMPLGVPALFAAAGDSGKGMMTLDLAMKIASGKPMQTSFGGVVNEFGNTVIFTAEDDEAEIHRRVTRLDPSGDRFNYEHDMKIVPLPNYGGVFPIMQQGSDKSYHSGEEFDKYYEQLLQIKNLKLIIFDPLASFVHADVNADPAAGAALMSLMAKVASETGATVLLCHHMAKVKETEPPKTPEEARNLIRGTSALVDGVRFAYAVWGVSPKVGKKMADTMNLEYHRNRFFDGAVVKSNGPADRSIKHFIRDMFTGLLEDKSEQLSSIHSGSEMDMRVDRLYNWIRECEEEGRALTQMGDTNSIIVRLEEPDAPEVLRNLEQSTLNTYCQHLQRSGRIAKYNLSGQGRRVWLGVEDGSLSRGEYIPTTARDNVN
;
A
#
# COMPACT_ATOMS: atom_id res chain seq x y z
N MET A 1 -25.18 40.41 -13.46
CA MET A 1 -25.93 39.85 -14.61
C MET A 1 -27.29 39.38 -14.10
N THR A 2 -28.35 39.76 -14.79
CA THR A 2 -29.69 39.21 -14.52
C THR A 2 -29.82 37.82 -15.08
N LEU A 3 -30.82 37.02 -14.62
CA LEU A 3 -31.03 35.63 -15.09
C LEU A 3 -31.11 35.52 -16.63
N PRO A 4 -31.77 36.44 -17.36
CA PRO A 4 -31.75 36.47 -18.83
C PRO A 4 -30.35 36.66 -19.41
N GLU A 5 -29.54 37.59 -18.85
CA GLU A 5 -28.18 37.87 -19.33
C GLU A 5 -27.23 36.66 -19.12
N VAL A 6 -27.42 35.88 -18.06
CA VAL A 6 -26.68 34.64 -17.82
C VAL A 6 -27.09 33.55 -18.83
N LYS A 7 -28.38 33.45 -19.16
CA LYS A 7 -28.88 32.49 -20.13
C LYS A 7 -28.34 32.78 -21.53
N ASP A 8 -28.37 34.07 -21.95
CA ASP A 8 -27.84 34.49 -23.26
C ASP A 8 -26.32 34.29 -23.36
N TYR A 9 -25.57 34.52 -22.27
CA TYR A 9 -24.14 34.32 -22.23
C TYR A 9 -23.77 32.85 -22.45
N PHE A 10 -24.44 31.90 -21.78
CA PHE A 10 -24.14 30.47 -21.91
C PHE A 10 -24.71 29.84 -23.19
N SER A 11 -25.83 30.32 -23.72
CA SER A 11 -26.38 29.86 -25.00
C SER A 11 -25.44 30.11 -26.18
N GLN A 12 -24.66 31.18 -26.12
CA GLN A 12 -23.64 31.53 -27.12
C GLN A 12 -22.48 30.52 -27.22
N TYR A 13 -22.18 29.80 -26.11
CA TYR A 13 -21.05 28.86 -26.03
C TYR A 13 -21.46 27.39 -26.09
N LEU A 14 -22.68 27.04 -25.69
CA LEU A 14 -23.10 25.64 -25.51
C LEU A 14 -24.24 25.16 -26.44
N GLY A 15 -24.86 26.09 -27.17
CA GLY A 15 -26.05 25.81 -27.98
C GLY A 15 -27.36 25.82 -27.15
N GLU A 16 -28.45 26.26 -27.74
CA GLU A 16 -29.73 26.52 -27.05
C GLU A 16 -30.31 25.28 -26.34
N ASP A 17 -30.10 24.11 -26.87
CA ASP A 17 -30.66 22.82 -26.34
C ASP A 17 -29.92 22.28 -25.10
N LYS A 18 -28.80 22.89 -24.70
CA LYS A 18 -27.98 22.38 -23.58
C LYS A 18 -27.97 23.28 -22.34
N VAL A 19 -28.58 24.46 -22.41
CA VAL A 19 -28.63 25.42 -21.28
C VAL A 19 -29.94 25.20 -20.52
N ILE A 20 -29.94 24.32 -19.55
CA ILE A 20 -31.02 24.21 -18.56
C ILE A 20 -30.65 25.14 -17.41
N VAL A 21 -31.02 26.41 -17.52
CA VAL A 21 -31.07 27.31 -16.36
C VAL A 21 -32.32 26.92 -15.56
N ARG A 22 -32.12 26.17 -14.47
CA ARG A 22 -33.19 25.97 -13.49
C ARG A 22 -33.45 27.33 -12.85
N ASP A 23 -34.62 27.90 -13.13
CA ASP A 23 -35.11 29.02 -12.39
C ASP A 23 -35.02 28.72 -10.90
N SER A 24 -34.24 29.51 -10.18
CA SER A 24 -34.19 29.47 -8.71
C SER A 24 -35.42 30.17 -8.10
N GLU A 25 -36.57 30.15 -8.78
CA GLU A 25 -37.80 30.29 -8.08
C GLU A 25 -37.93 29.03 -7.19
N ARG A 26 -37.55 29.27 -5.94
CA ARG A 26 -37.81 28.44 -4.76
C ARG A 26 -38.88 27.39 -5.06
N TYR A 27 -38.44 26.15 -5.30
CA TYR A 27 -39.24 25.01 -4.94
C TYR A 27 -39.30 25.03 -3.39
N THR A 28 -40.16 25.89 -2.86
CA THR A 28 -40.79 25.61 -1.58
C THR A 28 -41.68 24.40 -1.87
N PRO A 29 -41.41 23.24 -1.30
CA PRO A 29 -42.42 22.21 -1.28
C PRO A 29 -43.60 22.84 -0.59
N THR A 30 -44.62 23.21 -1.34
CA THR A 30 -45.94 23.52 -0.79
C THR A 30 -46.56 22.19 -0.30
N ASN A 31 -45.91 21.62 0.72
CA ASN A 31 -46.59 20.71 1.60
C ASN A 31 -47.31 21.63 2.62
N PRO A 32 -48.66 21.73 2.58
CA PRO A 32 -49.40 22.56 3.50
C PRO A 32 -49.08 22.24 4.98
N PHE A 33 -48.51 21.05 5.24
CA PHE A 33 -48.03 20.62 6.53
C PHE A 33 -46.76 21.39 7.01
N ASN A 34 -45.86 21.81 6.11
CA ASN A 34 -44.62 22.48 6.53
C ASN A 34 -44.81 23.97 6.90
N GLN A 35 -45.76 24.69 6.28
CA GLN A 35 -46.05 26.09 6.63
C GLN A 35 -46.76 26.22 8.00
N ALA A 36 -47.55 25.23 8.39
CA ALA A 36 -48.24 25.25 9.69
C ALA A 36 -47.30 24.92 10.87
N LEU A 37 -46.19 24.19 10.63
CA LEU A 37 -45.26 23.75 11.68
C LEU A 37 -44.19 24.78 12.03
N THR A 38 -43.77 25.65 11.09
CA THR A 38 -42.73 26.68 11.31
C THR A 38 -43.21 27.87 12.18
N GLN A 39 -44.48 28.09 12.30
CA GLN A 39 -45.04 29.14 13.17
C GLN A 39 -45.38 28.69 14.62
N ARG A 40 -45.17 27.40 14.96
CA ARG A 40 -45.66 26.80 16.21
C ARG A 40 -44.75 26.97 17.43
N TYR A 41 -43.46 27.22 17.24
CA TYR A 41 -42.50 27.23 18.34
C TYR A 41 -41.87 28.62 18.53
N ASP A 42 -41.99 29.14 19.74
CA ASP A 42 -41.20 30.25 20.24
C ASP A 42 -40.42 29.83 21.49
N ILE A 43 -39.64 30.75 22.05
CA ILE A 43 -38.81 30.47 23.24
C ILE A 43 -39.66 30.10 24.48
N ASN A 44 -40.95 30.44 24.52
CA ASN A 44 -41.89 30.17 25.64
C ASN A 44 -42.67 28.86 25.42
N THR A 45 -42.59 28.25 24.25
CA THR A 45 -43.29 26.99 23.97
C THR A 45 -42.75 25.87 24.88
N PRO A 46 -43.62 25.13 25.62
CA PRO A 46 -43.18 24.00 26.43
C PRO A 46 -42.43 22.98 25.58
N HIS A 47 -41.30 22.49 26.09
CA HIS A 47 -40.41 21.57 25.39
C HIS A 47 -40.17 20.29 26.19
N ASP A 48 -39.77 19.19 25.54
CA ASP A 48 -39.53 17.89 26.15
C ASP A 48 -38.04 17.66 26.46
N GLY A 49 -37.15 18.60 26.14
CA GLY A 49 -35.74 18.58 26.48
C GLY A 49 -35.01 19.83 25.94
N GLU A 50 -33.95 20.20 26.62
CA GLU A 50 -33.15 21.37 26.30
C GLU A 50 -31.67 21.09 26.47
N HIS A 51 -30.85 21.59 25.52
CA HIS A 51 -29.39 21.57 25.58
C HIS A 51 -28.85 22.97 25.31
N THR A 52 -28.03 23.50 26.22
CA THR A 52 -27.48 24.83 26.13
C THR A 52 -26.03 24.76 25.60
N TYR A 53 -25.75 25.51 24.57
CA TYR A 53 -24.43 25.67 24.00
C TYR A 53 -23.76 26.92 24.57
N LEU A 54 -22.61 26.72 25.21
CA LEU A 54 -21.88 27.77 25.94
C LEU A 54 -20.62 28.17 25.22
N SER A 55 -20.22 29.44 25.35
CA SER A 55 -18.90 29.92 24.98
C SER A 55 -17.81 29.39 25.93
N ALA A 56 -16.55 29.70 25.63
CA ALA A 56 -15.42 29.41 26.52
C ALA A 56 -15.56 30.03 27.92
N ASP A 57 -16.20 31.20 27.98
CA ASP A 57 -16.40 31.99 29.21
C ASP A 57 -17.72 31.60 29.91
N GLY A 58 -18.45 30.60 29.41
CA GLY A 58 -19.69 30.12 29.97
C GLY A 58 -20.94 30.91 29.60
N GLU A 59 -20.83 31.82 28.64
CA GLU A 59 -22.00 32.57 28.14
C GLU A 59 -22.83 31.70 27.18
N THR A 60 -24.14 31.85 27.18
CA THR A 60 -25.03 31.12 26.26
C THR A 60 -24.91 31.64 24.84
N ILE A 61 -24.46 30.78 23.90
CA ILE A 61 -24.40 31.07 22.45
C ILE A 61 -25.71 30.65 21.77
N ALA A 62 -26.25 29.48 22.14
CA ALA A 62 -27.48 28.95 21.57
C ALA A 62 -28.13 27.93 22.51
N ILE A 63 -29.42 27.72 22.31
CA ILE A 63 -30.20 26.71 23.00
C ILE A 63 -30.86 25.81 21.95
N VAL A 64 -30.73 24.51 22.11
CA VAL A 64 -31.42 23.51 21.27
C VAL A 64 -32.53 22.88 22.09
N ARG A 65 -33.78 23.03 21.65
CA ARG A 65 -34.96 22.45 22.29
C ARG A 65 -35.50 21.30 21.46
N ARG A 66 -35.87 20.24 22.16
CA ARG A 66 -36.55 19.07 21.60
C ARG A 66 -38.03 19.14 21.89
N TYR A 67 -38.85 18.90 20.89
CA TYR A 67 -40.29 18.82 20.97
C TYR A 67 -40.76 17.46 20.44
N ASN A 68 -41.57 16.73 21.20
CA ASN A 68 -42.30 15.59 20.67
C ASN A 68 -43.48 16.09 19.83
N VAL A 69 -43.58 15.63 18.59
CA VAL A 69 -44.66 16.04 17.71
C VAL A 69 -45.99 15.49 18.23
N ARG A 70 -46.99 16.37 18.38
CA ARG A 70 -48.30 16.02 18.89
C ARG A 70 -49.36 16.25 17.82
N ASP A 71 -50.39 15.43 17.85
CA ASP A 71 -51.57 15.62 17.00
C ASP A 71 -52.49 16.74 17.50
N ALA A 72 -53.63 16.94 16.83
CA ALA A 72 -54.59 17.97 17.19
C ALA A 72 -55.25 17.73 18.58
N ASN A 73 -55.18 16.52 19.13
CA ASN A 73 -55.71 16.15 20.44
C ASN A 73 -54.65 16.29 21.54
N GLY A 74 -53.39 16.56 21.18
CA GLY A 74 -52.27 16.67 22.11
C GLY A 74 -51.51 15.36 22.33
N ASP A 75 -51.90 14.28 21.66
CA ASP A 75 -51.23 12.98 21.77
C ASP A 75 -49.94 12.93 20.96
N ILE A 76 -48.91 12.25 21.48
CA ILE A 76 -47.62 12.14 20.83
C ILE A 76 -47.73 11.26 19.59
N ILE A 77 -47.34 11.80 18.43
CA ILE A 77 -47.24 11.05 17.17
C ILE A 77 -45.98 10.17 17.22
N THR A 78 -46.14 8.89 16.94
CA THR A 78 -45.03 7.93 16.83
C THR A 78 -44.71 7.63 15.39
N ASP A 79 -43.47 7.16 15.16
CA ASP A 79 -43.01 6.62 13.86
C ASP A 79 -43.51 5.19 13.64
N THR A 80 -43.16 4.58 12.51
CA THR A 80 -43.54 3.20 12.15
C THR A 80 -43.02 2.13 13.13
N HIS A 81 -42.08 2.49 14.02
CA HIS A 81 -41.51 1.62 15.05
C HIS A 81 -41.99 1.95 16.46
N GLY A 82 -43.03 2.78 16.58
CA GLY A 82 -43.63 3.18 17.88
C GLY A 82 -42.81 4.20 18.67
N LYS A 83 -41.74 4.79 18.08
CA LYS A 83 -40.94 5.83 18.75
C LYS A 83 -41.55 7.22 18.55
N PRO A 84 -41.54 8.10 19.58
CA PRO A 84 -41.99 9.48 19.43
C PRO A 84 -41.31 10.21 18.28
N LYS A 85 -42.09 10.80 17.39
CA LYS A 85 -41.58 11.69 16.35
C LYS A 85 -41.11 12.99 16.99
N LYS A 86 -39.89 13.42 16.71
CA LYS A 86 -39.20 14.52 17.37
C LYS A 86 -38.89 15.64 16.41
N GLU A 87 -38.98 16.87 16.89
CA GLU A 87 -38.49 18.08 16.21
C GLU A 87 -37.53 18.81 17.11
N PHE A 88 -36.49 19.41 16.49
CA PHE A 88 -35.49 20.21 17.19
C PHE A 88 -35.52 21.64 16.65
N ARG A 89 -35.46 22.61 17.57
CA ARG A 89 -35.40 24.04 17.23
C ARG A 89 -34.25 24.67 17.99
N GLN A 90 -33.49 25.49 17.25
CA GLN A 90 -32.37 26.24 17.80
C GLN A 90 -32.81 27.69 18.08
N TYR A 91 -32.35 28.24 19.18
CA TYR A 91 -32.61 29.61 19.60
C TYR A 91 -31.28 30.29 19.92
N VAL A 92 -31.11 31.54 19.50
CA VAL A 92 -30.00 32.38 19.92
C VAL A 92 -30.48 33.36 21.00
N PRO A 93 -29.59 33.84 21.91
CA PRO A 93 -29.97 34.82 22.95
C PRO A 93 -30.70 36.02 22.35
N ASN A 94 -31.70 36.48 23.09
CA ASN A 94 -32.53 37.66 22.73
C ASN A 94 -33.35 37.52 21.42
N ASN A 95 -33.54 36.29 20.91
CA ASN A 95 -34.42 36.00 19.79
C ASN A 95 -35.51 35.00 20.22
N PRO A 96 -36.79 35.39 20.28
CA PRO A 96 -37.87 34.51 20.71
C PRO A 96 -38.25 33.44 19.67
N THR A 97 -37.89 33.65 18.41
CA THR A 97 -38.18 32.72 17.31
C THR A 97 -36.98 31.81 17.00
N PRO A 98 -37.25 30.57 16.55
CA PRO A 98 -36.16 29.67 16.17
C PRO A 98 -35.20 30.30 15.16
N LYS A 99 -33.93 30.31 15.52
CA LYS A 99 -32.85 30.82 14.68
C LYS A 99 -31.56 30.04 14.95
N MET A 100 -30.93 29.55 13.88
CA MET A 100 -29.61 28.96 13.95
C MET A 100 -28.54 30.05 14.10
N PRO A 101 -27.53 29.89 14.96
CA PRO A 101 -26.40 30.81 14.99
C PRO A 101 -25.63 30.79 13.67
N GLU A 102 -25.06 31.91 13.31
CA GLU A 102 -24.29 32.07 12.07
C GLU A 102 -23.05 31.14 12.07
N ILE A 103 -22.28 31.20 13.16
CA ILE A 103 -21.23 30.23 13.45
C ILE A 103 -21.76 29.26 14.51
N ARG A 104 -21.74 28.00 14.18
CA ARG A 104 -22.29 26.91 14.99
C ARG A 104 -21.22 26.35 15.92
N PRO A 105 -21.35 26.51 17.23
CA PRO A 105 -20.35 26.00 18.18
C PRO A 105 -20.47 24.48 18.35
N LEU A 106 -19.40 23.88 18.86
CA LEU A 106 -19.46 22.55 19.45
C LEU A 106 -20.20 22.59 20.79
N TYR A 107 -20.82 21.48 21.16
CA TYR A 107 -21.43 21.31 22.48
C TYR A 107 -20.36 21.21 23.56
N ASN A 108 -20.66 21.75 24.77
CA ASN A 108 -19.81 21.59 25.97
C ASN A 108 -18.39 22.22 25.85
N ILE A 109 -18.24 23.37 25.17
CA ILE A 109 -16.96 24.07 24.99
C ILE A 109 -16.18 24.30 26.30
N PRO A 110 -16.77 24.73 27.45
CA PRO A 110 -16.02 24.96 28.67
C PRO A 110 -15.24 23.73 29.15
N ASN A 111 -15.82 22.54 29.02
CA ASN A 111 -15.14 21.31 29.39
C ASN A 111 -14.14 20.85 28.35
N ILE A 112 -14.39 21.12 27.05
CA ILE A 112 -13.41 20.84 25.97
C ILE A 112 -12.12 21.59 26.25
N ILE A 113 -12.17 22.86 26.61
CA ILE A 113 -10.99 23.68 26.84
C ILE A 113 -10.13 23.13 27.98
N SER A 114 -10.76 22.68 29.06
CA SER A 114 -10.08 22.16 30.25
C SER A 114 -9.59 20.71 30.15
N SER A 115 -9.93 20.00 29.06
CA SER A 115 -9.60 18.58 28.88
C SER A 115 -8.64 18.36 27.72
N ASP A 116 -7.72 17.39 27.84
CA ASP A 116 -6.81 17.01 26.76
C ASP A 116 -7.42 15.99 25.80
N ARG A 117 -8.41 15.20 26.27
CA ARG A 117 -9.05 14.11 25.53
C ARG A 117 -10.54 14.39 25.38
N ILE A 118 -11.02 14.42 24.15
CA ILE A 118 -12.38 14.76 23.77
C ILE A 118 -13.02 13.60 23.02
N ILE A 119 -14.25 13.24 23.38
CA ILE A 119 -15.03 12.25 22.67
C ILE A 119 -16.09 12.99 21.85
N TRP A 120 -16.04 12.85 20.53
CA TRP A 120 -17.08 13.38 19.65
C TRP A 120 -18.14 12.28 19.39
N VAL A 121 -19.42 12.64 19.49
CA VAL A 121 -20.59 11.82 19.20
C VAL A 121 -21.60 12.60 18.35
N GLU A 122 -22.60 11.94 17.76
CA GLU A 122 -23.53 12.61 16.83
C GLU A 122 -24.51 13.58 17.49
N GLY A 123 -24.88 13.37 18.75
CA GLY A 123 -25.92 14.16 19.39
C GLY A 123 -25.68 14.44 20.86
N GLU A 124 -26.37 15.48 21.35
CA GLU A 124 -26.24 16.02 22.71
C GLU A 124 -26.55 14.96 23.77
N LYS A 125 -27.55 14.09 23.52
CA LYS A 125 -27.97 13.02 24.44
C LYS A 125 -26.82 12.03 24.72
N CYS A 126 -26.08 11.64 23.67
CA CYS A 126 -24.93 10.76 23.78
C CYS A 126 -23.76 11.48 24.49
N ALA A 127 -23.55 12.76 24.16
CA ALA A 127 -22.53 13.58 24.82
C ALA A 127 -22.82 13.72 26.33
N ASP A 128 -24.06 14.02 26.73
CA ASP A 128 -24.45 14.14 28.12
C ASP A 128 -24.29 12.83 28.90
N ALA A 129 -24.63 11.69 28.28
CA ALA A 129 -24.45 10.38 28.89
C ALA A 129 -22.98 10.06 29.19
N LEU A 130 -22.07 10.35 28.24
CA LEU A 130 -20.63 10.20 28.43
C LEU A 130 -20.07 11.20 29.45
N ASN A 131 -20.54 12.45 29.44
CA ASN A 131 -20.14 13.47 30.40
C ASN A 131 -20.53 13.06 31.84
N GLN A 132 -21.68 12.44 32.05
CA GLN A 132 -22.11 11.89 33.35
C GLN A 132 -21.23 10.74 33.83
N MET A 133 -20.59 10.00 32.92
CA MET A 133 -19.59 8.96 33.25
C MET A 133 -18.20 9.52 33.57
N GLY A 134 -18.02 10.85 33.49
CA GLY A 134 -16.76 11.53 33.78
C GLY A 134 -15.81 11.63 32.56
N PHE A 135 -16.31 11.43 31.34
CA PHE A 135 -15.61 11.74 30.12
C PHE A 135 -15.89 13.18 29.69
N THR A 136 -15.09 13.74 28.81
CA THR A 136 -15.42 15.01 28.14
C THR A 136 -15.91 14.71 26.73
N ALA A 137 -17.21 14.81 26.54
CA ALA A 137 -17.85 14.53 25.27
C ALA A 137 -18.50 15.77 24.67
N THR A 138 -18.53 15.81 23.34
CA THR A 138 -19.07 16.89 22.52
C THR A 138 -19.82 16.35 21.30
N CYS A 139 -20.61 17.19 20.66
CA CYS A 139 -21.20 16.97 19.35
C CYS A 139 -21.28 18.29 18.57
N HIS A 140 -21.59 18.21 17.28
CA HIS A 140 -21.92 19.39 16.48
C HIS A 140 -23.43 19.69 16.59
N MET A 141 -23.78 20.95 16.39
CA MET A 141 -25.18 21.40 16.46
C MET A 141 -26.00 20.90 15.26
N GLY A 142 -27.15 20.32 15.50
CA GLY A 142 -28.17 20.02 14.50
C GLY A 142 -28.20 18.58 14.00
N GLY A 143 -27.35 17.68 14.53
CA GLY A 143 -27.31 16.25 14.20
C GLY A 143 -26.78 15.94 12.80
N ALA A 144 -26.69 14.64 12.45
CA ALA A 144 -26.04 14.11 11.25
C ALA A 144 -26.49 14.73 9.92
N GLY A 145 -27.76 15.14 9.81
CA GLY A 145 -28.31 15.71 8.58
C GLY A 145 -27.87 17.15 8.28
N MET A 146 -27.33 17.86 9.26
CA MET A 146 -27.00 19.28 9.15
C MET A 146 -25.53 19.55 8.84
N LEU A 147 -24.64 18.64 9.16
CA LEU A 147 -23.21 18.73 8.84
C LEU A 147 -22.92 18.06 7.49
N SER A 148 -22.43 18.87 6.57
CA SER A 148 -22.03 18.46 5.21
C SER A 148 -20.83 19.26 4.76
N LYS A 149 -20.16 18.86 3.67
CA LYS A 149 -19.05 19.64 3.09
C LYS A 149 -19.44 21.11 2.82
N ASN A 150 -20.68 21.36 2.38
CA ASN A 150 -21.17 22.71 2.09
C ASN A 150 -21.47 23.54 3.34
N SER A 151 -21.89 22.91 4.44
CA SER A 151 -22.20 23.58 5.69
C SER A 151 -21.03 23.62 6.68
N ALA A 152 -19.98 22.85 6.43
CA ALA A 152 -18.78 22.76 7.29
C ALA A 152 -18.17 24.13 7.64
N PRO A 153 -18.08 25.12 6.71
CA PRO A 153 -17.54 26.45 7.03
C PRO A 153 -18.35 27.21 8.11
N ASN A 154 -19.58 26.81 8.37
CA ASN A 154 -20.42 27.45 9.39
C ASN A 154 -20.23 26.84 10.80
N TYR A 155 -19.32 25.87 10.96
CA TYR A 155 -19.06 25.21 12.25
C TYR A 155 -17.68 25.59 12.78
N ASP A 156 -17.60 25.88 14.07
CA ASP A 156 -16.32 26.15 14.74
C ASP A 156 -15.79 24.91 15.44
N PHE A 157 -14.75 24.32 14.86
CA PHE A 157 -13.99 23.20 15.44
C PHE A 157 -12.71 23.66 16.15
N SER A 158 -12.43 24.95 16.23
CA SER A 158 -11.21 25.48 16.85
C SER A 158 -11.00 25.07 18.31
N PRO A 159 -12.05 24.80 19.13
CA PRO A 159 -11.86 24.29 20.49
C PRO A 159 -11.11 22.95 20.57
N LEU A 160 -11.03 22.20 19.46
CA LEU A 160 -10.30 20.92 19.39
C LEU A 160 -8.80 21.09 19.13
N ASN A 161 -8.28 22.30 18.97
CA ASN A 161 -6.85 22.56 18.77
C ASN A 161 -6.02 21.95 19.91
N GLY A 162 -5.02 21.13 19.57
CA GLY A 162 -4.13 20.45 20.50
C GLY A 162 -4.75 19.30 21.30
N LYS A 163 -6.02 18.93 21.05
CA LYS A 163 -6.75 17.89 21.78
C LYS A 163 -6.60 16.50 21.13
N GLU A 164 -6.67 15.47 21.96
CA GLU A 164 -6.86 14.09 21.49
C GLU A 164 -8.37 13.86 21.28
N VAL A 165 -8.78 13.66 20.03
CA VAL A 165 -10.18 13.50 19.64
C VAL A 165 -10.48 12.04 19.34
N ILE A 166 -11.46 11.47 20.01
CA ILE A 166 -12.01 10.14 19.71
C ILE A 166 -13.41 10.34 19.13
N ILE A 167 -13.61 9.89 17.89
CA ILE A 167 -14.88 9.98 17.19
C ILE A 167 -15.62 8.65 17.36
N TRP A 168 -16.79 8.70 17.99
CA TRP A 168 -17.70 7.57 18.15
C TRP A 168 -18.96 7.78 17.30
N PRO A 169 -18.98 7.25 16.05
CA PRO A 169 -20.12 7.40 15.15
C PRO A 169 -21.29 6.51 15.55
N ASP A 170 -22.50 6.88 15.17
CA ASP A 170 -23.63 5.97 15.15
C ASP A 170 -23.36 4.83 14.16
N HIS A 171 -23.83 3.63 14.47
CA HIS A 171 -23.60 2.43 13.66
C HIS A 171 -24.49 2.39 12.42
N ASP A 172 -24.37 3.39 11.54
CA ASP A 172 -25.04 3.44 10.25
C ASP A 172 -24.21 4.19 9.18
N LYS A 173 -24.68 4.16 7.92
CA LYS A 173 -24.00 4.82 6.80
C LYS A 173 -23.93 6.35 6.95
N SER A 174 -24.92 6.96 7.59
CA SER A 174 -24.93 8.40 7.84
C SER A 174 -23.91 8.79 8.88
N GLY A 175 -23.87 8.04 9.99
CA GLY A 175 -22.91 8.22 11.08
C GLY A 175 -21.47 8.10 10.60
N LYS A 176 -21.15 7.07 9.80
CA LYS A 176 -19.82 6.91 9.23
C LYS A 176 -19.41 8.11 8.36
N ARG A 177 -20.31 8.57 7.46
CA ARG A 177 -20.02 9.72 6.59
C ARG A 177 -19.78 11.02 7.36
N VAL A 178 -20.58 11.27 8.41
CA VAL A 178 -20.41 12.45 9.26
C VAL A 178 -19.13 12.37 10.06
N ALA A 179 -18.81 11.19 10.61
CA ALA A 179 -17.57 10.94 11.35
C ALA A 179 -16.32 11.20 10.50
N GLU A 180 -16.30 10.77 9.24
CA GLU A 180 -15.22 11.06 8.29
C GLU A 180 -15.04 12.59 8.07
N LEU A 181 -16.15 13.33 7.95
CA LEU A 181 -16.09 14.79 7.83
C LEU A 181 -15.59 15.44 9.13
N VAL A 182 -16.07 14.98 10.29
CA VAL A 182 -15.61 15.46 11.60
C VAL A 182 -14.14 15.17 11.81
N GLN A 183 -13.64 14.01 11.36
CA GLN A 183 -12.20 13.69 11.38
C GLN A 183 -11.41 14.74 10.60
N GLN A 184 -11.83 15.05 9.37
CA GLN A 184 -11.18 16.07 8.55
C GLN A 184 -11.20 17.46 9.22
N LEU A 185 -12.35 17.88 9.76
CA LEU A 185 -12.50 19.17 10.42
C LEU A 185 -11.68 19.27 11.71
N SER A 186 -11.60 18.18 12.49
CA SER A 186 -10.77 18.11 13.70
C SER A 186 -9.28 18.22 13.37
N LEU A 187 -8.82 17.55 12.30
CA LEU A 187 -7.43 17.68 11.82
C LEU A 187 -7.14 19.10 11.30
N GLN A 188 -8.07 19.71 10.56
CA GLN A 188 -7.95 21.09 10.10
C GLN A 188 -7.92 22.10 11.28
N ALA A 189 -8.58 21.77 12.39
CA ALA A 189 -8.51 22.53 13.64
C ALA A 189 -7.24 22.25 14.45
N ASN A 190 -6.24 21.55 13.91
CA ASN A 190 -4.99 21.15 14.57
C ASN A 190 -5.20 20.30 15.84
N ALA A 191 -6.16 19.38 15.83
CA ALA A 191 -6.25 18.37 16.87
C ALA A 191 -4.94 17.56 16.96
N LYS A 192 -4.46 17.26 18.16
CA LYS A 192 -3.21 16.52 18.40
C LYS A 192 -3.25 15.12 17.80
N SER A 193 -4.41 14.47 17.92
CA SER A 193 -4.69 13.18 17.29
C SER A 193 -6.19 13.00 17.12
N VAL A 194 -6.58 12.23 16.09
CA VAL A 194 -7.99 11.87 15.85
C VAL A 194 -8.09 10.38 15.63
N THR A 195 -8.93 9.72 16.42
CA THR A 195 -9.23 8.28 16.33
C THR A 195 -10.69 8.09 16.03
N MET A 196 -11.04 7.32 14.99
CA MET A 196 -12.41 6.92 14.71
C MET A 196 -12.65 5.52 15.27
N LEU A 197 -13.70 5.38 16.10
CA LEU A 197 -14.10 4.09 16.62
C LEU A 197 -14.87 3.29 15.58
N THR A 198 -14.63 1.99 15.59
CA THR A 198 -15.47 1.03 14.85
C THR A 198 -16.39 0.33 15.86
N PRO A 199 -17.72 0.35 15.64
CA PRO A 199 -18.63 -0.37 16.51
C PRO A 199 -18.27 -1.86 16.61
N PRO A 200 -18.42 -2.51 17.78
CA PRO A 200 -18.09 -3.92 17.94
C PRO A 200 -18.96 -4.81 17.05
N ILE A 201 -18.37 -5.91 16.57
CA ILE A 201 -19.08 -6.90 15.74
C ILE A 201 -20.35 -7.39 16.47
N GLY A 202 -21.47 -7.43 15.75
CA GLY A 202 -22.76 -7.90 16.29
C GLY A 202 -23.64 -6.83 16.92
N LYS A 203 -23.20 -5.57 16.98
CA LYS A 203 -24.07 -4.46 17.41
C LYS A 203 -25.09 -4.11 16.33
N PRO A 204 -26.33 -3.75 16.71
CA PRO A 204 -27.40 -3.43 15.77
C PRO A 204 -27.12 -2.13 14.99
N GLU A 205 -27.79 -1.95 13.87
CA GLU A 205 -27.80 -0.68 13.14
C GLU A 205 -28.30 0.46 14.05
N LYS A 206 -27.67 1.64 13.96
CA LYS A 206 -27.90 2.83 14.80
C LYS A 206 -27.52 2.69 16.27
N TRP A 207 -26.73 1.68 16.62
CA TRP A 207 -26.16 1.59 17.95
C TRP A 207 -25.21 2.78 18.20
N ASP A 208 -25.43 3.48 19.31
CA ASP A 208 -24.72 4.68 19.70
C ASP A 208 -24.11 4.60 21.11
N ALA A 209 -23.46 5.67 21.55
CA ALA A 209 -22.85 5.73 22.88
C ALA A 209 -23.87 5.65 24.01
N PHE A 210 -25.08 6.15 23.82
CA PHE A 210 -26.15 6.06 24.82
C PHE A 210 -26.68 4.61 24.95
N ASP A 211 -26.79 3.90 23.82
CA ASP A 211 -27.18 2.49 23.83
C ASP A 211 -26.10 1.65 24.53
N ALA A 212 -24.82 1.90 24.26
CA ALA A 212 -23.72 1.25 24.95
C ALA A 212 -23.78 1.41 26.47
N ILE A 213 -24.04 2.63 26.96
CA ILE A 213 -24.17 2.90 28.39
C ILE A 213 -25.40 2.21 28.95
N SER A 214 -26.52 2.24 28.22
CA SER A 214 -27.82 1.66 28.68
C SER A 214 -27.77 0.14 28.83
N GLU A 215 -26.95 -0.54 28.01
CA GLU A 215 -26.75 -2.00 28.08
C GLU A 215 -25.58 -2.43 28.97
N ASN A 216 -24.98 -1.50 29.75
CA ASN A 216 -23.82 -1.72 30.60
C ASN A 216 -22.56 -2.24 29.82
N PHE A 217 -22.38 -1.79 28.57
CA PHE A 217 -21.17 -2.08 27.80
C PHE A 217 -19.94 -1.45 28.46
N ASN A 218 -18.78 -2.10 28.38
CA ASN A 218 -17.55 -1.58 28.98
C ASN A 218 -16.95 -0.39 28.18
N VAL A 219 -17.61 0.76 28.31
CA VAL A 219 -17.24 2.00 27.59
C VAL A 219 -15.80 2.43 27.89
N ARG A 220 -15.30 2.24 29.14
CA ARG A 220 -13.92 2.65 29.50
C ARG A 220 -12.86 1.83 28.77
N GLU A 221 -13.04 0.54 28.70
CA GLU A 221 -12.13 -0.36 27.97
C GLU A 221 -12.17 -0.05 26.47
N PHE A 222 -13.35 0.09 25.89
CA PHE A 222 -13.54 0.42 24.48
C PHE A 222 -12.85 1.74 24.06
N LEU A 223 -12.97 2.78 24.90
CA LEU A 223 -12.29 4.06 24.66
C LEU A 223 -10.78 3.99 24.91
N ASN A 224 -10.29 3.12 25.80
CA ASN A 224 -8.86 2.95 26.03
C ASN A 224 -8.18 2.19 24.90
N ASP A 225 -8.80 1.17 24.33
CA ASP A 225 -8.31 0.46 23.14
C ASP A 225 -8.16 1.41 21.94
N ALA A 226 -9.04 2.39 21.83
CA ALA A 226 -8.99 3.41 20.79
C ALA A 226 -7.74 4.29 20.86
N SER A 227 -7.24 4.59 22.07
CA SER A 227 -6.07 5.47 22.23
C SER A 227 -4.77 4.89 21.63
N HIS A 228 -4.71 3.58 21.40
CA HIS A 228 -3.58 2.92 20.74
C HIS A 228 -3.64 3.00 19.20
N LYS A 229 -4.79 3.37 18.63
CA LYS A 229 -5.05 3.44 17.17
C LYS A 229 -5.13 4.87 16.64
N ALA A 230 -4.73 5.86 17.44
CA ALA A 230 -4.85 7.27 17.07
C ALA A 230 -4.02 7.61 15.82
N GLN A 231 -4.68 8.08 14.76
CA GLN A 231 -3.99 8.80 13.69
C GLN A 231 -3.49 10.14 14.26
N LYS A 232 -2.18 10.25 14.44
CA LYS A 232 -1.57 11.55 14.75
C LYS A 232 -1.85 12.52 13.60
N SER A 233 -2.22 13.75 13.92
CA SER A 233 -2.06 14.85 12.96
C SER A 233 -0.57 14.96 12.67
N VAL A 234 -0.15 14.52 11.48
CA VAL A 234 1.24 14.65 11.07
C VAL A 234 1.45 16.11 10.68
N ASN A 235 2.07 16.89 11.54
CA ASN A 235 2.67 18.14 11.12
C ASN A 235 3.95 17.78 10.36
N LEU A 236 3.83 17.67 9.03
CA LEU A 236 4.88 17.11 8.16
C LEU A 236 6.25 17.77 8.36
N LEU A 237 6.28 19.05 8.73
CA LEU A 237 7.53 19.76 8.94
C LEU A 237 8.09 19.57 10.36
N ASP A 238 7.23 19.57 11.39
CA ASP A 238 7.64 19.39 12.78
C ASP A 238 8.01 17.91 13.07
N ASP A 239 7.31 16.98 12.41
CA ASP A 239 7.59 15.53 12.51
C ASP A 239 8.67 15.06 11.52
N SER A 240 9.23 15.98 10.68
CA SER A 240 10.27 15.64 9.71
C SER A 240 11.58 15.24 10.39
N LEU A 241 12.32 14.35 9.73
CA LEU A 241 13.61 13.92 10.22
C LEU A 241 14.70 14.93 9.80
N LEU A 242 15.41 15.50 10.77
CA LEU A 242 16.62 16.27 10.49
C LEU A 242 17.73 15.31 10.03
N VAL A 243 18.46 15.67 8.96
CA VAL A 243 19.61 14.89 8.46
C VAL A 243 20.66 14.63 9.53
N SER A 244 20.82 15.55 10.48
CA SER A 244 21.72 15.39 11.64
C SER A 244 21.37 14.23 12.58
N ARG A 245 20.17 13.64 12.46
CA ARG A 245 19.81 12.43 13.21
C ARG A 245 20.41 11.15 12.63
N PHE A 246 20.98 11.21 11.43
CA PHE A 246 21.62 10.07 10.75
C PHE A 246 23.14 10.10 10.98
N ASP A 247 23.55 10.18 12.24
CA ASP A 247 24.96 10.19 12.69
C ASP A 247 25.51 8.78 13.00
N HIS A 248 24.68 7.76 12.85
CA HIS A 248 25.00 6.36 13.07
C HIS A 248 25.02 5.57 11.75
N ASN A 249 25.57 4.36 11.79
CA ASN A 249 25.56 3.48 10.62
C ASN A 249 24.15 3.23 10.11
N ALA A 250 23.96 3.37 8.81
CA ALA A 250 22.69 3.05 8.18
C ALA A 250 22.30 1.59 8.46
N PRO A 251 21.04 1.29 8.78
CA PRO A 251 20.58 -0.08 8.89
C PRO A 251 20.70 -0.80 7.54
N GLU A 252 21.13 -2.04 7.57
CA GLU A 252 21.18 -2.87 6.37
C GLU A 252 19.78 -3.08 5.79
N GLN A 253 19.69 -3.05 4.46
CA GLN A 253 18.45 -3.37 3.79
C GLN A 253 18.14 -4.85 3.96
N LYS A 254 16.97 -5.15 4.53
CA LYS A 254 16.51 -6.53 4.67
C LYS A 254 15.91 -7.04 3.38
N PHE A 255 16.23 -8.29 3.05
CA PHE A 255 15.70 -8.99 1.89
C PHE A 255 14.90 -10.21 2.35
N LEU A 256 13.71 -10.37 1.80
CA LEU A 256 12.88 -11.58 1.95
C LEU A 256 13.56 -12.77 1.24
N ILE A 257 14.10 -12.52 0.05
CA ILE A 257 14.95 -13.44 -0.72
C ILE A 257 16.27 -12.71 -0.97
N GLY A 258 17.38 -13.31 -0.55
CA GLY A 258 18.70 -12.67 -0.54
C GLY A 258 19.08 -12.05 -1.88
N ASN A 259 19.45 -10.78 -1.86
CA ASN A 259 19.83 -9.94 -3.00
C ASN A 259 18.84 -9.91 -4.18
N ILE A 260 17.61 -10.44 -3.98
CA ILE A 260 16.57 -10.47 -5.01
C ILE A 260 15.37 -9.64 -4.54
N MET A 261 14.60 -10.12 -3.56
CA MET A 261 13.32 -9.51 -3.17
C MET A 261 13.44 -8.78 -1.83
N PRO A 262 13.35 -7.44 -1.80
CA PRO A 262 13.39 -6.67 -0.56
C PRO A 262 12.20 -7.00 0.36
N LEU A 263 12.42 -6.91 1.69
CA LEU A 263 11.36 -7.00 2.69
C LEU A 263 10.65 -5.64 2.85
N GLY A 264 9.34 -5.67 3.14
CA GLY A 264 8.57 -4.50 3.54
C GLY A 264 8.25 -3.53 2.40
N VAL A 265 8.13 -4.01 1.17
CA VAL A 265 7.86 -3.18 -0.01
C VAL A 265 6.71 -3.74 -0.87
N PRO A 266 6.00 -2.88 -1.63
CA PRO A 266 5.15 -3.37 -2.70
C PRO A 266 6.01 -3.97 -3.82
N ALA A 267 5.67 -5.18 -4.21
CA ALA A 267 6.37 -5.98 -5.19
C ALA A 267 5.43 -6.51 -6.27
N LEU A 268 5.92 -6.65 -7.50
CA LEU A 268 5.17 -7.22 -8.62
C LEU A 268 5.85 -8.52 -9.07
N PHE A 269 5.07 -9.58 -9.23
CA PHE A 269 5.48 -10.80 -9.88
C PHE A 269 4.71 -11.00 -11.18
N ALA A 270 5.39 -10.87 -12.30
CA ALA A 270 4.78 -10.94 -13.62
C ALA A 270 5.19 -12.20 -14.37
N ALA A 271 4.22 -12.86 -14.99
CA ALA A 271 4.49 -13.99 -15.87
C ALA A 271 3.33 -14.22 -16.86
N ALA A 272 3.59 -14.92 -17.95
CA ALA A 272 2.55 -15.33 -18.89
C ALA A 272 1.57 -16.31 -18.23
N GLY A 273 0.40 -16.49 -18.83
CA GLY A 273 -0.49 -17.58 -18.44
C GLY A 273 0.20 -18.93 -18.54
N ASP A 274 -0.15 -19.87 -17.66
CA ASP A 274 0.41 -21.23 -17.60
C ASP A 274 1.95 -21.30 -17.36
N SER A 275 2.53 -20.24 -16.81
CA SER A 275 3.96 -20.21 -16.46
C SER A 275 4.30 -20.71 -15.05
N GLY A 276 3.30 -21.15 -14.25
CA GLY A 276 3.53 -21.66 -12.90
C GLY A 276 3.60 -20.61 -11.80
N LYS A 277 3.08 -19.38 -12.03
CA LYS A 277 3.05 -18.30 -11.00
C LYS A 277 2.54 -18.78 -9.65
N GLY A 278 1.33 -19.35 -9.62
CA GLY A 278 0.69 -19.79 -8.37
C GLY A 278 1.50 -20.83 -7.62
N MET A 279 2.21 -21.72 -8.32
CA MET A 279 3.10 -22.70 -7.67
C MET A 279 4.33 -22.03 -7.06
N MET A 280 4.95 -21.07 -7.76
CA MET A 280 6.11 -20.33 -7.23
C MET A 280 5.74 -19.47 -6.01
N THR A 281 4.60 -18.81 -6.03
CA THR A 281 4.15 -17.98 -4.90
C THR A 281 3.74 -18.82 -3.69
N LEU A 282 3.08 -19.95 -3.94
CA LEU A 282 2.73 -20.92 -2.90
C LEU A 282 3.98 -21.51 -2.24
N ASP A 283 4.95 -21.95 -3.05
CA ASP A 283 6.26 -22.46 -2.60
C ASP A 283 7.02 -21.42 -1.75
N LEU A 284 7.06 -20.16 -2.21
CA LEU A 284 7.69 -19.07 -1.46
C LEU A 284 7.03 -18.89 -0.08
N ALA A 285 5.70 -18.83 -0.05
CA ALA A 285 4.97 -18.64 1.21
C ALA A 285 5.18 -19.81 2.18
N MET A 286 5.20 -21.06 1.66
CA MET A 286 5.50 -22.26 2.45
C MET A 286 6.91 -22.21 3.04
N LYS A 287 7.90 -21.82 2.25
CA LYS A 287 9.31 -21.71 2.70
C LYS A 287 9.50 -20.63 3.77
N ILE A 288 8.86 -19.46 3.62
CA ILE A 288 8.89 -18.41 4.63
C ILE A 288 8.23 -18.86 5.93
N ALA A 289 7.06 -19.53 5.84
CA ALA A 289 6.35 -20.00 7.02
C ALA A 289 7.05 -21.18 7.70
N SER A 290 7.80 -21.98 6.94
CA SER A 290 8.49 -23.16 7.49
C SER A 290 9.56 -22.84 8.54
N GLY A 291 10.15 -21.63 8.49
CA GLY A 291 11.29 -21.26 9.36
C GLY A 291 12.61 -21.97 9.02
N LYS A 292 12.63 -22.86 8.02
CA LYS A 292 13.81 -23.67 7.69
C LYS A 292 14.84 -22.85 6.90
N PRO A 293 16.11 -22.75 7.36
CA PRO A 293 17.14 -22.01 6.65
C PRO A 293 17.57 -22.70 5.36
N MET A 294 18.33 -21.98 4.52
CA MET A 294 18.95 -22.47 3.29
C MET A 294 17.98 -22.92 2.18
N GLN A 295 16.70 -22.58 2.29
CA GLN A 295 15.74 -22.85 1.23
C GLN A 295 15.84 -21.75 0.15
N THR A 296 15.69 -22.15 -1.13
CA THR A 296 15.78 -21.22 -2.27
C THR A 296 14.43 -21.04 -2.94
N SER A 297 14.12 -19.84 -3.36
CA SER A 297 12.97 -19.50 -4.19
C SER A 297 13.31 -18.31 -5.09
N PHE A 298 12.72 -18.19 -6.27
CA PHE A 298 13.00 -17.12 -7.24
C PHE A 298 14.49 -16.98 -7.63
N GLY A 299 15.31 -18.01 -7.47
CA GLY A 299 16.73 -18.00 -7.76
C GLY A 299 17.62 -17.42 -6.64
N GLY A 300 17.11 -17.30 -5.42
CA GLY A 300 17.88 -16.87 -4.26
C GLY A 300 17.47 -17.56 -2.97
N VAL A 301 18.24 -17.34 -1.92
CA VAL A 301 18.01 -17.94 -0.59
C VAL A 301 16.94 -17.14 0.18
N VAL A 302 15.99 -17.82 0.80
CA VAL A 302 15.01 -17.20 1.70
C VAL A 302 15.71 -16.81 3.00
N ASN A 303 15.71 -15.50 3.33
CA ASN A 303 16.46 -14.96 4.48
C ASN A 303 15.57 -14.56 5.65
N GLU A 304 14.29 -14.26 5.40
CA GLU A 304 13.36 -13.81 6.44
C GLU A 304 12.21 -14.79 6.58
N PHE A 305 11.90 -15.17 7.82
CA PHE A 305 10.89 -16.16 8.17
C PHE A 305 9.81 -15.52 9.03
N GLY A 306 8.57 -15.94 8.85
CA GLY A 306 7.42 -15.41 9.56
C GLY A 306 6.09 -15.81 8.95
N ASN A 307 5.02 -15.21 9.44
CA ASN A 307 3.68 -15.47 8.96
C ASN A 307 3.49 -15.01 7.52
N THR A 308 2.68 -15.74 6.75
CA THR A 308 2.35 -15.44 5.36
C THR A 308 0.85 -15.49 5.12
N VAL A 309 0.34 -14.63 4.23
CA VAL A 309 -1.07 -14.60 3.82
C VAL A 309 -1.17 -14.58 2.31
N ILE A 310 -2.00 -15.47 1.76
CA ILE A 310 -2.31 -15.52 0.31
C ILE A 310 -3.80 -15.31 0.12
N PHE A 311 -4.17 -14.33 -0.68
CA PHE A 311 -5.51 -14.17 -1.24
C PHE A 311 -5.49 -14.70 -2.67
N THR A 312 -6.22 -15.79 -2.94
CA THR A 312 -6.35 -16.34 -4.28
C THR A 312 -7.77 -16.20 -4.79
N ALA A 313 -7.90 -15.69 -6.01
CA ALA A 313 -9.18 -15.44 -6.67
C ALA A 313 -9.58 -16.57 -7.63
N GLU A 314 -8.63 -17.41 -8.03
CA GLU A 314 -8.84 -18.43 -9.07
C GLU A 314 -8.96 -19.84 -8.50
N ASP A 315 -8.26 -20.13 -7.40
CA ASP A 315 -8.19 -21.48 -6.84
C ASP A 315 -9.18 -21.65 -5.68
N ASP A 316 -9.94 -22.74 -5.71
CA ASP A 316 -10.76 -23.20 -4.59
C ASP A 316 -9.93 -23.99 -3.54
N GLU A 317 -10.55 -24.28 -2.41
CA GLU A 317 -9.92 -25.05 -1.32
C GLU A 317 -9.38 -26.41 -1.80
N ALA A 318 -10.10 -27.09 -2.69
CA ALA A 318 -9.71 -28.41 -3.19
C ALA A 318 -8.47 -28.31 -4.09
N GLU A 319 -8.39 -27.29 -4.95
CA GLU A 319 -7.19 -27.07 -5.79
C GLU A 319 -5.97 -26.66 -4.95
N ILE A 320 -6.16 -25.78 -3.96
CA ILE A 320 -5.10 -25.41 -3.02
C ILE A 320 -4.58 -26.65 -2.29
N HIS A 321 -5.47 -27.51 -1.78
CA HIS A 321 -5.07 -28.74 -1.11
C HIS A 321 -4.23 -29.64 -2.03
N ARG A 322 -4.64 -29.82 -3.28
CA ARG A 322 -3.86 -30.58 -4.27
C ARG A 322 -2.47 -29.99 -4.52
N ARG A 323 -2.36 -28.67 -4.64
CA ARG A 323 -1.09 -27.97 -4.88
C ARG A 323 -0.16 -28.05 -3.67
N VAL A 324 -0.66 -27.77 -2.47
CA VAL A 324 0.10 -27.88 -1.22
C VAL A 324 0.61 -29.32 -1.03
N THR A 325 -0.25 -30.32 -1.25
CA THR A 325 0.17 -31.73 -1.11
C THR A 325 1.22 -32.14 -2.13
N ARG A 326 1.19 -31.59 -3.35
CA ARG A 326 2.24 -31.83 -4.36
C ARG A 326 3.58 -31.20 -3.99
N LEU A 327 3.56 -29.98 -3.40
CA LEU A 327 4.76 -29.27 -2.97
C LEU A 327 5.36 -29.88 -1.68
N ASP A 328 4.51 -30.42 -0.83
CA ASP A 328 4.90 -30.97 0.47
C ASP A 328 4.27 -32.35 0.70
N PRO A 329 4.73 -33.39 -0.03
CA PRO A 329 4.21 -34.74 0.11
C PRO A 329 4.56 -35.38 1.45
N SER A 330 5.62 -34.90 2.12
CA SER A 330 6.05 -35.37 3.45
C SER A 330 5.19 -34.83 4.59
N GLY A 331 4.41 -33.76 4.36
CA GLY A 331 3.60 -33.15 5.40
C GLY A 331 4.39 -32.26 6.37
N ASP A 332 5.53 -31.76 5.95
CA ASP A 332 6.36 -30.84 6.76
C ASP A 332 5.60 -29.60 7.22
N ARG A 333 4.56 -29.21 6.46
CA ARG A 333 3.65 -28.09 6.79
C ARG A 333 2.96 -28.20 8.15
N PHE A 334 2.81 -29.41 8.67
CA PHE A 334 2.22 -29.63 10.00
C PHE A 334 3.17 -29.25 11.15
N ASN A 335 4.44 -28.96 10.83
CA ASN A 335 5.49 -28.59 11.78
C ASN A 335 6.12 -27.23 11.44
N TYR A 336 5.42 -26.37 10.69
CA TYR A 336 5.92 -25.04 10.38
C TYR A 336 6.06 -24.20 11.64
N GLU A 337 7.08 -23.38 11.70
CA GLU A 337 7.35 -22.47 12.82
C GLU A 337 6.37 -21.30 12.86
N HIS A 338 5.83 -20.94 11.69
CA HIS A 338 4.95 -19.80 11.50
C HIS A 338 3.67 -20.18 10.76
N ASP A 339 2.62 -19.37 10.95
CA ASP A 339 1.35 -19.56 10.28
C ASP A 339 1.42 -19.19 8.80
N MET A 340 0.89 -20.04 7.96
CA MET A 340 0.56 -19.74 6.58
C MET A 340 -0.95 -19.75 6.38
N LYS A 341 -1.53 -18.59 6.08
CA LYS A 341 -2.97 -18.44 5.85
C LYS A 341 -3.24 -18.32 4.36
N ILE A 342 -4.13 -19.16 3.83
CA ILE A 342 -4.58 -19.09 2.44
C ILE A 342 -6.07 -18.80 2.45
N VAL A 343 -6.49 -17.78 1.72
CA VAL A 343 -7.89 -17.34 1.59
C VAL A 343 -8.37 -17.65 0.18
N PRO A 344 -9.02 -18.81 -0.05
CA PRO A 344 -9.61 -19.17 -1.34
C PRO A 344 -10.93 -18.42 -1.52
N LEU A 345 -10.89 -17.27 -2.15
CA LEU A 345 -12.05 -16.38 -2.30
C LEU A 345 -13.24 -17.01 -3.00
N PRO A 346 -13.10 -17.96 -3.96
CA PRO A 346 -14.24 -18.68 -4.49
C PRO A 346 -15.11 -19.38 -3.43
N ASN A 347 -14.49 -19.80 -2.29
CA ASN A 347 -15.21 -20.45 -1.18
C ASN A 347 -15.82 -19.45 -0.18
N TYR A 348 -15.44 -18.16 -0.24
CA TYR A 348 -15.83 -17.12 0.72
C TYR A 348 -16.68 -15.99 0.11
N GLY A 349 -17.48 -16.31 -0.92
CA GLY A 349 -18.42 -15.35 -1.50
C GLY A 349 -17.86 -14.51 -2.66
N GLY A 350 -16.63 -14.77 -3.08
CA GLY A 350 -16.01 -14.13 -4.23
C GLY A 350 -14.93 -13.09 -3.88
N VAL A 351 -14.50 -12.38 -4.90
CA VAL A 351 -13.39 -11.43 -4.82
C VAL A 351 -13.89 -10.06 -4.35
N PHE A 352 -13.12 -9.43 -3.49
CA PHE A 352 -13.34 -8.05 -3.05
C PHE A 352 -12.43 -7.07 -3.79
N PRO A 353 -12.89 -5.84 -4.08
CA PRO A 353 -12.01 -4.83 -4.67
C PRO A 353 -11.05 -4.27 -3.61
N ILE A 354 -9.74 -4.30 -3.90
CA ILE A 354 -8.73 -3.57 -3.11
C ILE A 354 -8.97 -2.07 -3.24
N MET A 355 -9.31 -1.62 -4.45
CA MET A 355 -9.50 -0.21 -4.78
C MET A 355 -10.70 -0.04 -5.71
N GLN A 356 -11.45 1.03 -5.50
CA GLN A 356 -12.60 1.42 -6.31
C GLN A 356 -12.58 2.92 -6.61
N GLN A 357 -13.23 3.29 -7.71
CA GLN A 357 -13.37 4.70 -8.09
C GLN A 357 -14.66 5.28 -7.51
N GLY A 358 -14.55 6.40 -6.80
CA GLY A 358 -15.68 7.16 -6.28
C GLY A 358 -16.43 7.92 -7.38
N SER A 359 -17.61 8.45 -7.05
CA SER A 359 -18.42 9.27 -7.95
C SER A 359 -17.73 10.59 -8.35
N ASP A 360 -16.78 11.05 -7.57
CA ASP A 360 -15.93 12.23 -7.82
C ASP A 360 -14.67 11.90 -8.63
N LYS A 361 -14.58 10.66 -9.16
CA LYS A 361 -13.44 10.10 -9.88
C LYS A 361 -12.16 9.93 -9.03
N SER A 362 -12.21 10.15 -7.73
CA SER A 362 -11.10 9.80 -6.82
C SER A 362 -11.03 8.29 -6.61
N TYR A 363 -9.83 7.80 -6.28
CA TYR A 363 -9.62 6.38 -5.97
C TYR A 363 -9.53 6.20 -4.45
N HIS A 364 -10.27 5.21 -3.94
CA HIS A 364 -10.33 4.87 -2.51
C HIS A 364 -10.14 3.37 -2.32
N SER A 365 -9.68 2.96 -1.15
CA SER A 365 -9.70 1.54 -0.76
C SER A 365 -11.13 1.00 -0.76
N GLY A 366 -11.27 -0.30 -1.03
CA GLY A 366 -12.57 -0.99 -0.93
C GLY A 366 -12.96 -1.21 0.53
N GLU A 367 -14.25 -1.06 0.87
CA GLU A 367 -14.73 -1.25 2.25
C GLU A 367 -14.43 -2.66 2.81
N GLU A 368 -14.49 -3.69 1.97
CA GLU A 368 -14.14 -5.05 2.38
C GLU A 368 -12.63 -5.22 2.53
N PHE A 369 -11.85 -4.61 1.65
CA PHE A 369 -10.40 -4.60 1.78
C PHE A 369 -9.96 -3.95 3.09
N ASP A 370 -10.57 -2.83 3.50
CA ASP A 370 -10.25 -2.16 4.76
C ASP A 370 -10.42 -3.10 5.97
N LYS A 371 -11.47 -3.95 5.97
CA LYS A 371 -11.68 -4.95 7.03
C LYS A 371 -10.58 -6.01 7.05
N TYR A 372 -10.12 -6.49 5.89
CA TYR A 372 -9.02 -7.44 5.81
C TYR A 372 -7.69 -6.80 6.16
N TYR A 373 -7.51 -5.55 5.77
CA TYR A 373 -6.32 -4.78 6.12
C TYR A 373 -6.16 -4.62 7.65
N GLU A 374 -7.24 -4.32 8.35
CA GLU A 374 -7.27 -4.29 9.83
C GLU A 374 -6.84 -5.64 10.45
N GLN A 375 -7.26 -6.75 9.86
CA GLN A 375 -6.86 -8.09 10.31
C GLN A 375 -5.37 -8.36 10.01
N LEU A 376 -4.86 -7.93 8.85
CA LEU A 376 -3.45 -8.07 8.51
C LEU A 376 -2.54 -7.32 9.49
N LEU A 377 -2.94 -6.13 9.96
CA LEU A 377 -2.20 -5.36 10.96
C LEU A 377 -2.07 -6.07 12.31
N GLN A 378 -2.96 -7.01 12.63
CA GLN A 378 -2.92 -7.78 13.87
C GLN A 378 -2.00 -9.00 13.80
N ILE A 379 -1.57 -9.42 12.61
CA ILE A 379 -0.70 -10.58 12.45
C ILE A 379 0.74 -10.19 12.80
N LYS A 380 1.24 -10.71 13.90
CA LYS A 380 2.63 -10.49 14.32
C LYS A 380 3.60 -11.16 13.36
N ASN A 381 4.78 -10.59 13.18
CA ASN A 381 5.84 -11.14 12.32
C ASN A 381 5.35 -11.52 10.91
N LEU A 382 4.43 -10.73 10.33
CA LEU A 382 3.97 -10.92 8.96
C LEU A 382 5.10 -10.54 7.99
N LYS A 383 5.45 -11.43 7.06
CA LYS A 383 6.56 -11.25 6.12
C LYS A 383 6.11 -11.12 4.67
N LEU A 384 5.01 -11.78 4.33
CA LEU A 384 4.54 -11.84 2.94
C LEU A 384 3.02 -11.79 2.86
N ILE A 385 2.51 -10.93 2.00
CA ILE A 385 1.10 -10.86 1.60
C ILE A 385 1.05 -11.05 0.09
N ILE A 386 0.25 -11.96 -0.42
CA ILE A 386 0.13 -12.25 -1.86
C ILE A 386 -1.30 -12.01 -2.31
N PHE A 387 -1.45 -11.33 -3.47
CA PHE A 387 -2.72 -11.21 -4.21
C PHE A 387 -2.56 -11.87 -5.58
N ASP A 388 -3.26 -12.96 -5.83
CA ASP A 388 -3.15 -13.76 -7.06
C ASP A 388 -4.51 -14.06 -7.71
N PRO A 389 -4.78 -13.56 -8.93
CA PRO A 389 -4.04 -12.52 -9.65
C PRO A 389 -4.54 -11.10 -9.33
N LEU A 390 -3.69 -10.10 -9.45
CA LEU A 390 -4.02 -8.69 -9.22
C LEU A 390 -5.26 -8.23 -9.99
N ALA A 391 -5.41 -8.67 -11.23
CA ALA A 391 -6.52 -8.28 -12.11
C ALA A 391 -7.90 -8.59 -11.52
N SER A 392 -8.01 -9.60 -10.67
CA SER A 392 -9.27 -9.96 -10.01
C SER A 392 -9.63 -9.03 -8.85
N PHE A 393 -8.65 -8.37 -8.25
CA PHE A 393 -8.81 -7.52 -7.06
C PHE A 393 -8.97 -6.03 -7.36
N VAL A 394 -8.83 -5.61 -8.61
CA VAL A 394 -8.88 -4.19 -8.96
C VAL A 394 -9.96 -3.95 -10.00
N HIS A 395 -11.01 -3.24 -9.60
CA HIS A 395 -12.11 -2.88 -10.48
C HIS A 395 -11.85 -1.59 -11.27
N ALA A 396 -10.78 -0.85 -10.95
CA ALA A 396 -10.31 0.29 -11.72
C ALA A 396 -9.44 -0.17 -12.90
N ASP A 397 -9.47 0.54 -14.01
CA ASP A 397 -8.66 0.19 -15.18
C ASP A 397 -7.19 0.61 -15.00
N VAL A 398 -6.47 -0.11 -14.13
CA VAL A 398 -5.03 0.09 -13.92
C VAL A 398 -4.19 -0.22 -15.15
N ASN A 399 -4.79 -0.84 -16.18
CA ASN A 399 -4.11 -1.11 -17.44
C ASN A 399 -4.13 0.08 -18.39
N ALA A 400 -5.11 0.97 -18.28
CA ALA A 400 -5.27 2.13 -19.16
C ALA A 400 -5.16 3.48 -18.43
N ASP A 401 -5.46 3.53 -17.12
CA ASP A 401 -5.40 4.76 -16.32
C ASP A 401 -4.16 4.81 -15.41
N PRO A 402 -3.17 5.66 -15.71
CA PRO A 402 -2.00 5.85 -14.86
C PRO A 402 -2.32 6.34 -13.44
N ALA A 403 -3.40 7.11 -13.25
CA ALA A 403 -3.82 7.57 -11.93
C ALA A 403 -4.31 6.41 -11.05
N ALA A 404 -5.05 5.46 -11.64
CA ALA A 404 -5.46 4.23 -10.96
C ALA A 404 -4.24 3.39 -10.54
N GLY A 405 -3.26 3.24 -11.45
CA GLY A 405 -2.01 2.53 -11.15
C GLY A 405 -1.23 3.18 -9.99
N ALA A 406 -1.09 4.51 -10.00
CA ALA A 406 -0.41 5.25 -8.95
C ALA A 406 -1.14 5.16 -7.59
N ALA A 407 -2.48 5.28 -7.59
CA ALA A 407 -3.29 5.16 -6.37
C ALA A 407 -3.19 3.76 -5.75
N LEU A 408 -3.27 2.70 -6.57
CA LEU A 408 -3.08 1.33 -6.12
C LEU A 408 -1.70 1.13 -5.48
N MET A 409 -0.64 1.61 -6.13
CA MET A 409 0.72 1.45 -5.60
C MET A 409 0.93 2.23 -4.30
N SER A 410 0.33 3.42 -4.16
CA SER A 410 0.35 4.18 -2.92
C SER A 410 -0.33 3.42 -1.77
N LEU A 411 -1.49 2.80 -2.05
CA LEU A 411 -2.20 1.97 -1.08
C LEU A 411 -1.37 0.74 -0.67
N MET A 412 -0.76 0.04 -1.63
CA MET A 412 0.09 -1.12 -1.35
C MET A 412 1.38 -0.75 -0.60
N ALA A 413 1.93 0.44 -0.87
CA ALA A 413 3.08 0.96 -0.12
C ALA A 413 2.72 1.24 1.34
N LYS A 414 1.51 1.78 1.61
CA LYS A 414 0.98 1.95 2.96
C LYS A 414 0.85 0.60 3.66
N VAL A 415 0.21 -0.39 3.02
CA VAL A 415 0.06 -1.75 3.58
C VAL A 415 1.43 -2.35 3.93
N ALA A 416 2.40 -2.29 3.01
CA ALA A 416 3.74 -2.82 3.23
C ALA A 416 4.47 -2.10 4.39
N SER A 417 4.35 -0.77 4.46
CA SER A 417 4.97 0.04 5.52
C SER A 417 4.39 -0.24 6.90
N GLU A 418 3.07 -0.36 7.02
CA GLU A 418 2.41 -0.53 8.32
C GLU A 418 2.45 -1.98 8.82
N THR A 419 2.45 -2.98 7.92
CA THR A 419 2.58 -4.40 8.28
C THR A 419 4.04 -4.86 8.42
N GLY A 420 4.99 -4.14 7.79
CA GLY A 420 6.38 -4.57 7.62
C GLY A 420 6.57 -5.74 6.64
N ALA A 421 5.50 -6.18 5.97
CA ALA A 421 5.52 -7.31 5.04
C ALA A 421 5.76 -6.86 3.59
N THR A 422 6.34 -7.73 2.79
CA THR A 422 6.34 -7.57 1.33
C THR A 422 4.95 -7.89 0.79
N VAL A 423 4.37 -6.95 0.03
CA VAL A 423 3.07 -7.14 -0.64
C VAL A 423 3.33 -7.53 -2.09
N LEU A 424 3.18 -8.81 -2.40
CA LEU A 424 3.45 -9.38 -3.72
C LEU A 424 2.18 -9.46 -4.56
N LEU A 425 2.13 -8.68 -5.63
CA LEU A 425 1.03 -8.62 -6.58
C LEU A 425 1.35 -9.50 -7.78
N CYS A 426 0.58 -10.57 -7.99
CA CYS A 426 0.72 -11.46 -9.14
C CYS A 426 0.04 -10.86 -10.37
N HIS A 427 0.78 -10.66 -11.43
CA HIS A 427 0.26 -9.99 -12.62
C HIS A 427 0.58 -10.73 -13.92
N HIS A 428 -0.12 -10.40 -15.00
CA HIS A 428 0.05 -11.04 -16.29
C HIS A 428 1.01 -10.26 -17.19
N MET A 429 1.76 -11.01 -17.99
CA MET A 429 2.53 -10.47 -19.12
C MET A 429 1.75 -10.58 -20.43
N ALA A 430 2.06 -9.73 -21.39
CA ALA A 430 1.58 -9.86 -22.75
C ALA A 430 2.06 -11.17 -23.38
N LYS A 431 1.23 -11.76 -24.24
CA LYS A 431 1.64 -12.93 -25.03
C LYS A 431 2.67 -12.49 -26.09
N VAL A 432 3.77 -13.21 -26.17
CA VAL A 432 4.79 -13.07 -27.22
C VAL A 432 4.84 -14.31 -28.09
N LYS A 433 5.42 -14.18 -29.27
CA LYS A 433 5.71 -15.35 -30.11
C LYS A 433 6.79 -16.20 -29.43
N GLU A 434 6.61 -17.50 -29.39
CA GLU A 434 7.56 -18.43 -28.76
C GLU A 434 8.94 -18.41 -29.40
N THR A 435 9.02 -18.06 -30.67
CA THR A 435 10.27 -17.94 -31.41
C THR A 435 11.05 -16.68 -31.05
N GLU A 436 10.40 -15.70 -30.42
CA GLU A 436 10.95 -14.37 -30.10
C GLU A 436 10.63 -13.99 -28.63
N PRO A 437 10.99 -14.82 -27.64
CA PRO A 437 10.81 -14.47 -26.24
C PRO A 437 11.75 -13.32 -25.84
N PRO A 438 11.49 -12.62 -24.72
CA PRO A 438 12.43 -11.66 -24.16
C PRO A 438 13.80 -12.29 -23.95
N LYS A 439 14.84 -11.53 -24.23
CA LYS A 439 16.24 -11.95 -24.05
C LYS A 439 16.92 -11.21 -22.90
N THR A 440 16.33 -10.09 -22.49
CA THR A 440 16.85 -9.26 -21.40
C THR A 440 15.74 -8.94 -20.39
N PRO A 441 16.11 -8.59 -19.14
CA PRO A 441 15.15 -8.13 -18.14
C PRO A 441 14.34 -6.90 -18.59
N GLU A 442 14.94 -6.01 -19.38
CA GLU A 442 14.29 -4.81 -19.93
C GLU A 442 13.20 -5.17 -20.93
N GLU A 443 13.48 -6.12 -21.82
CA GLU A 443 12.49 -6.63 -22.78
C GLU A 443 11.33 -7.32 -22.02
N ALA A 444 11.64 -8.11 -20.99
CA ALA A 444 10.63 -8.75 -20.15
C ALA A 444 9.78 -7.72 -19.39
N ARG A 445 10.39 -6.65 -18.85
CA ARG A 445 9.67 -5.55 -18.21
C ARG A 445 8.62 -4.92 -19.12
N ASN A 446 8.98 -4.69 -20.39
CA ASN A 446 8.10 -4.06 -21.38
C ASN A 446 6.87 -4.93 -21.73
N LEU A 447 6.90 -6.22 -21.39
CA LEU A 447 5.79 -7.15 -21.60
C LEU A 447 4.83 -7.22 -20.41
N ILE A 448 5.14 -6.61 -19.29
CA ILE A 448 4.22 -6.56 -18.15
C ILE A 448 3.00 -5.73 -18.57
N ARG A 449 1.80 -6.30 -18.44
CA ARG A 449 0.56 -5.60 -18.78
C ARG A 449 0.33 -4.44 -17.82
N GLY A 450 -0.33 -3.41 -18.31
CA GLY A 450 -0.71 -2.25 -17.52
C GLY A 450 0.00 -0.97 -17.92
N THR A 451 -0.33 0.11 -17.23
CA THR A 451 0.35 1.40 -17.40
C THR A 451 1.78 1.35 -16.85
N SER A 452 2.65 2.21 -17.37
CA SER A 452 3.98 2.39 -16.79
C SER A 452 3.90 2.75 -15.29
N ALA A 453 2.86 3.49 -14.87
CA ALA A 453 2.63 3.85 -13.48
C ALA A 453 2.49 2.64 -12.54
N LEU A 454 1.93 1.52 -13.00
CA LEU A 454 1.85 0.29 -12.22
C LEU A 454 3.26 -0.27 -11.95
N VAL A 455 4.06 -0.44 -13.01
CA VAL A 455 5.42 -1.00 -12.89
C VAL A 455 6.37 0.01 -12.24
N ASP A 456 6.21 1.31 -12.54
CA ASP A 456 7.06 2.36 -11.97
C ASP A 456 6.74 2.64 -10.49
N GLY A 457 5.50 2.38 -10.07
CA GLY A 457 5.06 2.56 -8.69
C GLY A 457 5.57 1.52 -7.70
N VAL A 458 5.82 0.26 -8.14
CA VAL A 458 6.41 -0.76 -7.25
C VAL A 458 7.87 -0.47 -6.94
N ARG A 459 8.33 -0.93 -5.79
CA ARG A 459 9.76 -0.86 -5.42
C ARG A 459 10.57 -2.00 -5.99
N PHE A 460 9.92 -3.10 -6.36
CA PHE A 460 10.52 -4.31 -6.87
C PHE A 460 9.59 -4.99 -7.88
N ALA A 461 10.12 -5.51 -8.99
CA ALA A 461 9.40 -6.37 -9.92
C ALA A 461 10.29 -7.52 -10.41
N TYR A 462 9.71 -8.73 -10.39
CA TYR A 462 10.27 -9.94 -10.93
C TYR A 462 9.44 -10.45 -12.09
N ALA A 463 10.06 -10.88 -13.17
CA ALA A 463 9.38 -11.46 -14.31
C ALA A 463 9.88 -12.88 -14.60
N VAL A 464 8.95 -13.75 -15.06
CA VAL A 464 9.27 -15.10 -15.54
C VAL A 464 8.67 -15.28 -16.93
N TRP A 465 9.45 -15.79 -17.88
CA TRP A 465 9.04 -15.99 -19.26
C TRP A 465 9.61 -17.28 -19.85
N GLY A 466 8.90 -17.84 -20.82
CA GLY A 466 9.36 -19.05 -21.52
C GLY A 466 10.55 -18.75 -22.42
N VAL A 467 11.48 -19.70 -22.55
CA VAL A 467 12.62 -19.59 -23.48
C VAL A 467 12.23 -20.03 -24.89
N SER A 468 13.00 -19.61 -25.90
CA SER A 468 12.77 -20.08 -27.28
C SER A 468 12.97 -21.61 -27.41
N PRO A 469 12.30 -22.27 -28.37
CA PRO A 469 12.48 -23.72 -28.57
C PRO A 469 13.94 -24.16 -28.78
N LYS A 470 14.74 -23.30 -29.43
CA LYS A 470 16.16 -23.57 -29.62
C LYS A 470 16.93 -23.59 -28.29
N VAL A 471 16.69 -22.61 -27.44
CA VAL A 471 17.32 -22.52 -26.10
C VAL A 471 16.82 -23.65 -25.21
N GLY A 472 15.48 -23.89 -25.18
CA GLY A 472 14.89 -24.94 -24.36
C GLY A 472 15.39 -26.35 -24.72
N LYS A 473 15.61 -26.66 -25.99
CA LYS A 473 16.25 -27.94 -26.42
C LYS A 473 17.66 -28.05 -25.88
N LYS A 474 18.46 -26.97 -25.98
CA LYS A 474 19.83 -26.94 -25.47
C LYS A 474 19.87 -27.13 -23.95
N MET A 475 18.93 -26.50 -23.22
CA MET A 475 18.76 -26.73 -21.77
C MET A 475 18.39 -28.19 -21.45
N ALA A 476 17.46 -28.76 -22.23
CA ALA A 476 17.06 -30.16 -22.09
C ALA A 476 18.23 -31.11 -22.30
N ASP A 477 18.99 -30.91 -23.37
CA ASP A 477 20.18 -31.72 -23.70
C ASP A 477 21.23 -31.64 -22.56
N THR A 478 21.53 -30.43 -22.05
CA THR A 478 22.48 -30.24 -20.95
C THR A 478 22.06 -30.94 -19.66
N MET A 479 20.75 -30.93 -19.39
CA MET A 479 20.19 -31.54 -18.18
C MET A 479 19.82 -33.02 -18.37
N ASN A 480 20.10 -33.59 -19.55
CA ASN A 480 19.67 -34.94 -19.93
C ASN A 480 18.17 -35.16 -19.73
N LEU A 481 17.35 -34.20 -20.15
CA LEU A 481 15.90 -34.21 -20.03
C LEU A 481 15.23 -34.22 -21.39
N GLU A 482 14.00 -34.76 -21.47
CA GLU A 482 13.19 -34.61 -22.64
C GLU A 482 12.68 -33.17 -22.78
N TYR A 483 12.79 -32.62 -24.02
CA TYR A 483 12.25 -31.30 -24.29
C TYR A 483 10.72 -31.34 -24.38
N HIS A 484 10.07 -30.59 -23.52
CA HIS A 484 8.66 -30.30 -23.59
C HIS A 484 8.44 -28.78 -23.66
N ARG A 485 7.44 -28.39 -24.44
CA ARG A 485 6.95 -27.01 -24.42
C ARG A 485 6.48 -26.65 -23.00
N ASN A 486 6.70 -25.42 -22.56
CA ASN A 486 6.35 -24.94 -21.21
C ASN A 486 7.10 -25.63 -20.06
N ARG A 487 8.28 -26.19 -20.31
CA ARG A 487 9.15 -26.77 -19.27
C ARG A 487 10.29 -25.86 -18.86
N PHE A 488 10.78 -25.00 -19.77
CA PHE A 488 11.98 -24.22 -19.61
C PHE A 488 11.66 -22.72 -19.60
N PHE A 489 12.15 -22.02 -18.58
CA PHE A 489 11.84 -20.61 -18.35
C PHE A 489 13.10 -19.85 -17.94
N ASP A 490 13.10 -18.57 -18.23
CA ASP A 490 14.01 -17.59 -17.67
C ASP A 490 13.24 -16.68 -16.70
N GLY A 491 13.94 -16.17 -15.68
CA GLY A 491 13.38 -15.20 -14.76
C GLY A 491 14.43 -14.22 -14.26
N ALA A 492 14.03 -13.00 -14.00
CA ALA A 492 14.95 -11.97 -13.50
C ALA A 492 14.23 -10.86 -12.74
N VAL A 493 15.00 -10.13 -11.96
CA VAL A 493 14.59 -8.82 -11.44
C VAL A 493 14.55 -7.83 -12.59
N VAL A 494 13.36 -7.36 -12.95
CA VAL A 494 13.15 -6.41 -14.06
C VAL A 494 13.04 -4.96 -13.56
N LYS A 495 12.82 -4.78 -12.26
CA LYS A 495 12.88 -3.48 -11.59
C LYS A 495 13.32 -3.64 -10.14
N SER A 496 14.21 -2.78 -9.68
CA SER A 496 14.53 -2.58 -8.26
C SER A 496 14.94 -1.12 -8.04
N ASN A 497 14.50 -0.54 -6.90
CA ASN A 497 14.93 0.79 -6.48
C ASN A 497 16.18 0.73 -5.58
N GLY A 498 16.59 -0.46 -5.14
CA GLY A 498 17.80 -0.73 -4.38
C GLY A 498 18.73 -1.70 -5.09
N PRO A 499 19.83 -2.08 -4.45
CA PRO A 499 20.70 -3.13 -4.96
C PRO A 499 19.89 -4.43 -5.07
N ALA A 500 19.99 -5.08 -6.23
CA ALA A 500 19.39 -6.39 -6.46
C ALA A 500 20.14 -7.13 -7.56
N ASP A 501 20.25 -8.44 -7.42
CA ASP A 501 20.78 -9.30 -8.47
C ASP A 501 19.80 -9.32 -9.65
N ARG A 502 20.21 -8.77 -10.78
CA ARG A 502 19.43 -8.72 -12.03
C ARG A 502 19.85 -9.79 -13.02
N SER A 503 20.70 -10.73 -12.60
CA SER A 503 21.10 -11.84 -13.47
C SER A 503 19.88 -12.69 -13.84
N ILE A 504 19.88 -13.18 -15.07
CA ILE A 504 18.85 -14.10 -15.53
C ILE A 504 19.05 -15.43 -14.83
N LYS A 505 17.99 -15.91 -14.17
CA LYS A 505 17.93 -17.25 -13.59
C LYS A 505 17.21 -18.18 -14.55
N HIS A 506 17.69 -19.43 -14.61
CA HIS A 506 17.18 -20.46 -15.50
C HIS A 506 16.36 -21.47 -14.71
N PHE A 507 15.08 -21.56 -15.04
CA PHE A 507 14.15 -22.43 -14.35
C PHE A 507 13.72 -23.61 -15.21
N ILE A 508 13.61 -24.76 -14.58
CA ILE A 508 13.03 -25.96 -15.19
C ILE A 508 11.79 -26.33 -14.39
N ARG A 509 10.67 -26.54 -15.09
CA ARG A 509 9.46 -27.00 -14.46
C ARG A 509 9.61 -28.47 -14.07
N ASP A 510 9.45 -28.76 -12.81
CA ASP A 510 9.22 -30.12 -12.34
C ASP A 510 7.83 -30.60 -12.81
N MET A 511 7.78 -31.72 -13.50
CA MET A 511 6.56 -32.18 -14.15
C MET A 511 5.54 -32.80 -13.19
N PHE A 512 5.97 -33.14 -11.97
CA PHE A 512 5.09 -33.68 -10.94
C PHE A 512 4.45 -32.57 -10.10
N THR A 513 5.28 -31.67 -9.59
CA THR A 513 4.82 -30.57 -8.72
C THR A 513 4.29 -29.38 -9.52
N GLY A 514 4.77 -29.16 -10.75
CA GLY A 514 4.52 -27.96 -11.53
C GLY A 514 5.37 -26.75 -11.10
N LEU A 515 6.24 -26.91 -10.09
CA LEU A 515 7.12 -25.85 -9.58
C LEU A 515 8.24 -25.56 -10.59
N LEU A 516 8.61 -24.29 -10.73
CA LEU A 516 9.80 -23.88 -11.43
C LEU A 516 11.00 -23.92 -10.47
N GLU A 517 11.89 -24.85 -10.71
CA GLU A 517 13.13 -25.02 -9.94
C GLU A 517 14.28 -24.26 -10.60
N ASP A 518 15.03 -23.49 -9.82
CA ASP A 518 16.24 -22.84 -10.30
C ASP A 518 17.33 -23.87 -10.61
N LYS A 519 17.82 -23.85 -11.84
CA LYS A 519 18.91 -24.68 -12.36
C LYS A 519 20.03 -23.82 -12.98
N SER A 520 20.14 -22.57 -12.54
CA SER A 520 21.06 -21.58 -13.12
C SER A 520 22.51 -22.02 -13.02
N GLU A 521 22.91 -22.66 -11.91
CA GLU A 521 24.28 -23.18 -11.77
C GLU A 521 24.61 -24.23 -12.81
N GLN A 522 23.70 -25.19 -13.03
CA GLN A 522 23.87 -26.27 -14.00
C GLN A 522 23.80 -25.80 -15.45
N LEU A 523 23.09 -24.70 -15.68
CA LEU A 523 22.79 -24.16 -17.00
C LEU A 523 23.67 -22.93 -17.36
N SER A 524 24.54 -22.48 -16.46
CA SER A 524 25.40 -21.30 -16.66
C SER A 524 26.22 -21.35 -17.95
N SER A 525 26.57 -22.54 -18.42
CA SER A 525 27.27 -22.75 -19.68
C SER A 525 26.41 -22.58 -20.94
N ILE A 526 25.08 -22.49 -20.82
CA ILE A 526 24.18 -22.47 -21.99
C ILE A 526 24.02 -21.09 -22.60
N HIS A 527 23.91 -20.06 -21.77
CA HIS A 527 23.78 -18.68 -22.22
C HIS A 527 25.14 -18.06 -22.57
N SER A 528 26.24 -18.66 -22.12
CA SER A 528 27.57 -18.39 -22.69
C SER A 528 27.69 -18.81 -24.17
N GLY A 529 26.59 -18.99 -24.83
CA GLY A 529 26.46 -19.46 -26.20
C GLY A 529 26.64 -18.41 -27.31
N SER A 530 26.85 -17.13 -27.01
CA SER A 530 27.55 -16.24 -27.92
C SER A 530 29.02 -16.28 -27.52
N GLU A 531 29.89 -16.35 -28.48
CA GLU A 531 31.34 -16.22 -28.30
C GLU A 531 31.69 -14.95 -27.48
N MET A 532 30.83 -13.94 -27.56
CA MET A 532 30.90 -12.72 -26.77
C MET A 532 30.62 -12.97 -25.27
N ASP A 533 29.56 -13.69 -24.89
CA ASP A 533 29.22 -13.89 -23.49
C ASP A 533 30.24 -14.74 -22.75
N MET A 534 30.77 -15.79 -23.43
CA MET A 534 31.86 -16.59 -22.91
C MET A 534 33.15 -15.76 -22.70
N ARG A 535 33.45 -14.83 -23.60
CA ARG A 535 34.60 -13.92 -23.48
C ARG A 535 34.37 -12.88 -22.37
N VAL A 536 33.14 -12.34 -22.22
CA VAL A 536 32.78 -11.42 -21.15
C VAL A 536 32.89 -12.09 -19.78
N ASP A 537 32.40 -13.32 -19.63
CA ASP A 537 32.51 -14.08 -18.38
C ASP A 537 33.98 -14.45 -18.08
N ARG A 538 34.77 -14.78 -19.07
CA ARG A 538 36.18 -15.07 -18.84
C ARG A 538 36.96 -13.80 -18.47
N LEU A 539 36.61 -12.64 -19.06
CA LEU A 539 37.16 -11.35 -18.67
C LEU A 539 36.83 -11.00 -17.23
N TYR A 540 35.58 -11.21 -16.81
CA TYR A 540 35.16 -11.00 -15.41
C TYR A 540 35.97 -11.86 -14.44
N ASN A 541 36.07 -13.16 -14.71
CA ASN A 541 36.85 -14.08 -13.86
C ASN A 541 38.33 -13.70 -13.81
N TRP A 542 38.91 -13.27 -14.92
CA TRP A 542 40.29 -12.83 -14.93
C TRP A 542 40.51 -11.52 -14.16
N ILE A 543 39.60 -10.55 -14.26
CA ILE A 543 39.65 -9.34 -13.43
C ILE A 543 39.63 -9.72 -11.95
N ARG A 544 38.76 -10.65 -11.53
CA ARG A 544 38.67 -11.15 -10.16
C ARG A 544 39.96 -11.85 -9.71
N GLU A 545 40.47 -12.78 -10.52
CA GLU A 545 41.72 -13.51 -10.27
C GLU A 545 42.90 -12.53 -10.07
N CYS A 546 43.04 -11.56 -10.95
CA CYS A 546 44.07 -10.54 -10.84
C CYS A 546 43.90 -9.64 -9.60
N GLU A 547 42.68 -9.30 -9.23
CA GLU A 547 42.41 -8.53 -8.03
C GLU A 547 42.79 -9.32 -6.76
N GLU A 548 42.41 -10.59 -6.66
CA GLU A 548 42.72 -11.49 -5.54
C GLU A 548 44.23 -11.68 -5.37
N GLU A 549 44.97 -11.72 -6.47
CA GLU A 549 46.44 -11.84 -6.47
C GLU A 549 47.16 -10.51 -6.19
N GLY A 550 46.46 -9.41 -6.01
CA GLY A 550 47.04 -8.07 -5.79
C GLY A 550 47.62 -7.46 -7.08
N ARG A 551 47.20 -7.95 -8.25
CA ARG A 551 47.60 -7.48 -9.59
C ARG A 551 46.42 -6.87 -10.36
N ALA A 552 45.53 -6.12 -9.68
CA ALA A 552 44.34 -5.55 -10.28
C ALA A 552 44.60 -4.87 -11.62
N LEU A 553 43.63 -4.92 -12.49
CA LEU A 553 43.70 -4.42 -13.86
C LEU A 553 43.12 -3.00 -13.98
N THR A 554 43.62 -2.25 -14.97
CA THR A 554 42.98 -0.99 -15.42
C THR A 554 42.34 -1.19 -16.79
N GLN A 555 41.32 -0.39 -17.09
CA GLN A 555 40.65 -0.50 -18.40
C GLN A 555 41.52 0.00 -19.54
N MET A 556 42.30 1.06 -19.33
CA MET A 556 43.11 1.73 -20.32
C MET A 556 44.33 2.42 -19.70
N GLY A 557 45.39 2.61 -20.47
CA GLY A 557 46.33 3.72 -20.32
C GLY A 557 47.63 3.45 -19.59
N ASP A 558 47.92 2.22 -19.08
CA ASP A 558 49.20 1.92 -18.42
C ASP A 558 49.62 0.44 -18.52
N THR A 559 50.70 0.09 -17.86
CA THR A 559 51.25 -1.28 -17.82
C THR A 559 50.32 -2.30 -17.16
N ASN A 560 49.32 -1.84 -16.42
CA ASN A 560 48.30 -2.69 -15.78
C ASN A 560 47.01 -2.73 -16.60
N SER A 561 46.97 -2.13 -17.78
CA SER A 561 45.77 -2.18 -18.62
C SER A 561 45.51 -3.59 -19.14
N ILE A 562 44.23 -3.94 -19.28
CA ILE A 562 43.79 -5.26 -19.76
C ILE A 562 44.58 -5.63 -21.06
N ILE A 563 44.65 -4.71 -22.03
CA ILE A 563 45.30 -5.00 -23.34
C ILE A 563 46.78 -5.34 -23.20
N VAL A 564 47.50 -4.65 -22.30
CA VAL A 564 48.92 -4.90 -22.05
C VAL A 564 49.13 -6.22 -21.34
N ARG A 565 48.28 -6.50 -20.35
CA ARG A 565 48.37 -7.71 -19.53
C ARG A 565 47.93 -8.98 -20.27
N LEU A 566 47.21 -8.85 -21.41
CA LEU A 566 46.87 -10.00 -22.26
C LEU A 566 48.07 -10.67 -22.91
N GLU A 567 49.24 -10.01 -22.92
CA GLU A 567 50.52 -10.59 -23.42
C GLU A 567 51.18 -11.51 -22.38
N GLU A 568 50.72 -11.49 -21.14
CA GLU A 568 51.25 -12.35 -20.06
C GLU A 568 50.86 -13.83 -20.24
N PRO A 569 51.73 -14.77 -19.77
CA PRO A 569 51.47 -16.19 -19.95
C PRO A 569 50.18 -16.70 -19.29
N ASP A 570 49.76 -16.09 -18.19
CA ASP A 570 48.57 -16.42 -17.41
C ASP A 570 47.29 -15.76 -17.92
N ALA A 571 47.40 -14.88 -18.94
CA ALA A 571 46.23 -14.25 -19.53
C ALA A 571 45.34 -15.26 -20.29
N PRO A 572 44.00 -15.10 -20.23
CA PRO A 572 43.08 -16.02 -20.90
C PRO A 572 43.27 -16.05 -22.41
N GLU A 573 43.54 -17.22 -22.98
CA GLU A 573 43.80 -17.41 -24.41
C GLU A 573 42.65 -16.89 -25.29
N VAL A 574 41.40 -17.06 -24.84
CA VAL A 574 40.17 -16.61 -25.55
C VAL A 574 40.03 -15.08 -25.66
N LEU A 575 40.78 -14.32 -24.86
CA LEU A 575 40.81 -12.86 -24.86
C LEU A 575 42.03 -12.31 -25.60
N ARG A 576 43.05 -13.12 -25.83
CA ARG A 576 44.26 -12.73 -26.62
C ARG A 576 43.84 -12.33 -28.02
N ASN A 577 44.36 -11.48 -28.70
CA ASN A 577 43.98 -11.01 -30.02
C ASN A 577 42.68 -10.18 -30.11
N LEU A 578 42.07 -9.81 -29.00
CA LEU A 578 40.96 -8.86 -29.03
C LEU A 578 41.47 -7.42 -29.11
N GLU A 579 40.80 -6.61 -29.93
CA GLU A 579 41.10 -5.19 -30.01
C GLU A 579 40.65 -4.47 -28.72
N GLN A 580 41.34 -3.37 -28.38
CA GLN A 580 40.99 -2.52 -27.23
C GLN A 580 39.54 -2.04 -27.25
N SER A 581 38.97 -1.77 -28.42
CA SER A 581 37.58 -1.38 -28.65
C SER A 581 36.60 -2.46 -28.17
N THR A 582 36.89 -3.72 -28.47
CA THR A 582 36.10 -4.90 -28.06
C THR A 582 36.20 -5.12 -26.55
N LEU A 583 37.41 -5.04 -25.99
CA LEU A 583 37.62 -5.14 -24.54
C LEU A 583 36.90 -4.03 -23.76
N ASN A 584 36.89 -2.81 -24.28
CA ASN A 584 36.16 -1.71 -23.72
C ASN A 584 34.63 -1.97 -23.72
N THR A 585 34.11 -2.56 -24.80
CA THR A 585 32.69 -2.95 -24.88
C THR A 585 32.35 -4.01 -23.83
N TYR A 586 33.23 -5.00 -23.63
CA TYR A 586 33.06 -6.04 -22.62
C TYR A 586 33.12 -5.45 -21.20
N CYS A 587 34.07 -4.55 -20.91
CA CYS A 587 34.13 -3.84 -19.64
C CYS A 587 32.89 -2.99 -19.40
N GLN A 588 32.36 -2.28 -20.39
CA GLN A 588 31.11 -1.53 -20.27
C GLN A 588 29.93 -2.44 -20.01
N HIS A 589 29.86 -3.61 -20.63
CA HIS A 589 28.82 -4.60 -20.35
C HIS A 589 28.89 -5.07 -18.89
N LEU A 590 30.06 -5.43 -18.39
CA LEU A 590 30.30 -5.83 -17.01
C LEU A 590 29.99 -4.70 -16.01
N GLN A 591 30.32 -3.44 -16.34
CA GLN A 591 30.00 -2.28 -15.51
C GLN A 591 28.49 -2.01 -15.46
N ARG A 592 27.79 -2.09 -16.59
CA ARG A 592 26.32 -1.89 -16.66
C ARG A 592 25.56 -2.99 -15.93
N SER A 593 26.08 -4.20 -15.91
CA SER A 593 25.50 -5.33 -15.14
C SER A 593 25.86 -5.31 -13.65
N GLY A 594 26.66 -4.35 -13.19
CA GLY A 594 27.10 -4.24 -11.80
C GLY A 594 28.16 -5.26 -11.39
N ARG A 595 28.65 -6.11 -12.31
CA ARG A 595 29.63 -7.17 -12.00
C ARG A 595 31.02 -6.61 -11.70
N ILE A 596 31.42 -5.50 -12.32
CA ILE A 596 32.66 -4.78 -12.01
C ILE A 596 32.40 -3.29 -11.82
N ALA A 597 33.26 -2.64 -11.03
CA ALA A 597 33.21 -1.19 -10.81
C ALA A 597 34.64 -0.59 -10.95
N LYS A 598 34.67 0.73 -10.96
CA LYS A 598 35.91 1.52 -11.05
C LYS A 598 36.29 2.06 -9.70
N TYR A 599 37.54 1.81 -9.27
CA TYR A 599 38.03 2.20 -7.95
C TYR A 599 39.29 3.11 -8.07
N ASN A 600 39.38 4.10 -7.22
CA ASN A 600 40.51 4.96 -7.04
C ASN A 600 41.22 4.64 -5.71
N LEU A 601 42.48 4.31 -5.74
CA LEU A 601 43.25 4.05 -4.52
C LEU A 601 43.99 5.31 -4.07
N SER A 602 43.93 5.60 -2.78
CA SER A 602 44.63 6.72 -2.15
C SER A 602 46.15 6.60 -2.39
N GLY A 603 46.80 7.66 -2.86
CA GLY A 603 48.24 7.68 -3.07
C GLY A 603 48.74 7.13 -4.42
N GLN A 604 47.84 6.61 -5.29
CA GLN A 604 48.21 6.07 -6.60
C GLN A 604 47.87 6.99 -7.79
N GLY A 605 47.71 8.27 -7.56
CA GLY A 605 47.44 9.27 -8.58
C GLY A 605 46.04 9.16 -9.22
N ARG A 606 45.96 9.41 -10.55
CA ARG A 606 44.68 9.37 -11.30
C ARG A 606 44.35 7.98 -11.85
N ARG A 607 45.02 6.93 -11.40
CA ARG A 607 44.82 5.57 -11.91
C ARG A 607 43.47 5.03 -11.44
N VAL A 608 42.72 4.41 -12.37
CA VAL A 608 41.39 3.85 -12.13
C VAL A 608 41.45 2.34 -12.32
N TRP A 609 41.26 1.61 -11.23
CA TRP A 609 41.32 0.17 -11.18
C TRP A 609 39.93 -0.45 -11.44
N LEU A 610 39.91 -1.62 -12.04
CA LEU A 610 38.73 -2.45 -12.18
C LEU A 610 38.70 -3.48 -11.05
N GLY A 611 37.59 -3.53 -10.31
CA GLY A 611 37.38 -4.51 -9.26
C GLY A 611 35.97 -5.14 -9.33
N VAL A 612 35.84 -6.32 -8.79
CA VAL A 612 34.55 -7.01 -8.68
C VAL A 612 33.76 -6.52 -7.45
N GLU A 613 32.42 -6.69 -7.47
CA GLU A 613 31.54 -6.13 -6.44
C GLU A 613 31.90 -6.58 -5.03
N ASP A 614 32.30 -7.86 -4.84
CA ASP A 614 32.71 -8.44 -3.56
C ASP A 614 34.24 -8.58 -3.43
N GLY A 615 35.02 -7.88 -4.25
CA GLY A 615 36.47 -7.96 -4.29
C GLY A 615 37.18 -7.13 -3.21
N SER A 616 38.47 -7.28 -3.13
CA SER A 616 39.32 -6.53 -2.16
C SER A 616 39.33 -5.02 -2.43
N LEU A 617 39.16 -4.58 -3.70
CA LEU A 617 39.04 -3.17 -4.06
C LEU A 617 37.73 -2.56 -3.53
N SER A 618 36.63 -3.30 -3.60
CA SER A 618 35.32 -2.84 -3.11
C SER A 618 35.29 -2.73 -1.58
N ARG A 619 35.98 -3.62 -0.88
CA ARG A 619 36.10 -3.61 0.58
C ARG A 619 37.19 -2.67 1.11
N GLY A 620 37.98 -2.03 0.25
CA GLY A 620 39.10 -1.19 0.65
C GLY A 620 40.30 -1.97 1.23
N GLU A 621 40.35 -3.27 0.99
CA GLU A 621 41.38 -4.21 1.52
C GLU A 621 42.49 -4.54 0.50
N TYR A 622 42.39 -3.99 -0.70
CA TYR A 622 43.30 -4.31 -1.79
C TYR A 622 44.75 -3.87 -1.50
N ILE A 623 45.70 -4.83 -1.54
CA ILE A 623 47.13 -4.61 -1.37
C ILE A 623 47.86 -5.02 -2.67
N PRO A 624 48.52 -4.09 -3.40
CA PRO A 624 49.29 -4.44 -4.57
C PRO A 624 50.44 -5.39 -4.25
N THR A 625 50.77 -6.32 -5.16
CA THR A 625 51.84 -7.31 -4.99
C THR A 625 53.20 -6.66 -4.76
N THR A 626 53.48 -5.50 -5.38
CA THR A 626 54.70 -4.73 -5.15
C THR A 626 54.86 -4.20 -3.74
N ALA A 627 53.79 -4.18 -2.92
CA ALA A 627 53.84 -3.83 -1.53
C ALA A 627 53.99 -5.07 -0.60
N ARG A 628 53.64 -6.27 -1.09
CA ARG A 628 53.81 -7.53 -0.34
C ARG A 628 55.25 -7.96 -0.19
N ASP A 629 56.10 -7.68 -1.22
CA ASP A 629 57.53 -8.03 -1.20
C ASP A 629 58.37 -7.18 -0.26
N ASN A 630 57.82 -6.10 0.33
CA ASN A 630 58.48 -5.23 1.30
C ASN A 630 58.11 -5.48 2.76
N VAL A 631 57.30 -6.52 3.05
CA VAL A 631 56.82 -6.84 4.41
C VAL A 631 57.39 -8.16 4.93
N ASN A 632 58.37 -8.80 4.24
CA ASN A 632 59.12 -9.96 4.76
C ASN A 632 60.52 -9.57 5.16
#